data_ff118fc03291b408dff3d928c88014df
#
_entry.id   ff118fc03291b408dff3d928c88014df
#
_cell.length_a   1.000
_cell.length_b   1.000
_cell.length_c   1.000
_cell.angle_alpha   90.00
_cell.angle_beta   90.00
_cell.angle_gamma   90.00
#
_symmetry.space_group_name_H-M   'P 1'
#
loop_
_entity.id
_entity.type
_entity.pdbx_description
1 polymer ?
#
loop_
_entity_poly.entity_id
_entity_poly.type
_entity_poly.pdbx_seq_one_letter_code
_entity_poly.pdbx_strand_id
1 'polypeptide(L)'
;MLVAVAHNVISKWPPAALYGAAAGVLIVGLLIGVMINRQRGHRAIAQRLMALASRLGVEPHDDNGKVETALSFLEEATGVAGTAVSESSADAARLRQTMDSLPLGLVLCDESGGVIFRNSQAEALMTSRYGDAIAAQAVTDVLAEGWSNGVAERTVDIYGPPRRTLTIRAAVIDDGRRPLGVLAIIEDVSERRRLEDIRRDFIANVSHELKTPMGALGLLAETLLFENDPSVAHRLAERINNEAFRVNRIIEDLLDLSRIEGEGSPTREPIPVVLIVADAIERIRVAAEQHDVKLDFVEPEANLVVVGDRRQLISAIHALLENAVVYSSRGGLVSITIDRIEAPVTDDGESVGPLALIAIKDQGVGIPAKDLERIFERFYRVDPGRARETGGTGLGLSIVRHVAQNHGGNVLVESREGEGSTFTLELPMPH
;
A
#
# COMPACT_ATOMS: atom_id res chain seq x y z
N MET A 1 -15.32 17.86 44.85
CA MET A 1 -14.33 17.40 45.86
C MET A 1 -13.02 16.93 45.17
N LEU A 2 -13.04 16.22 44.06
CA LEU A 2 -11.84 15.84 43.26
C LEU A 2 -11.06 17.01 42.69
N VAL A 3 -11.74 18.07 42.21
CA VAL A 3 -11.12 19.30 41.68
C VAL A 3 -10.35 20.11 42.72
N ALA A 4 -10.81 20.12 43.96
CA ALA A 4 -10.14 20.87 45.05
C ALA A 4 -8.85 20.16 45.51
N VAL A 5 -8.78 18.83 45.42
CA VAL A 5 -7.59 18.04 45.75
C VAL A 5 -6.53 18.17 44.65
N ALA A 6 -6.96 18.19 43.41
CA ALA A 6 -6.08 18.41 42.26
C ALA A 6 -5.42 19.79 42.30
N HIS A 7 -6.17 20.82 42.63
CA HIS A 7 -5.65 22.20 42.72
C HIS A 7 -4.54 22.40 43.80
N ASN A 8 -4.66 21.70 44.94
CA ASN A 8 -3.69 21.83 46.05
C ASN A 8 -2.39 21.03 45.79
N VAL A 9 -2.45 20.01 44.91
CA VAL A 9 -1.30 19.21 44.52
C VAL A 9 -0.53 19.88 43.37
N ILE A 10 -1.27 20.46 42.43
CA ILE A 10 -0.73 21.11 41.22
C ILE A 10 0.03 22.41 41.55
N SER A 11 -0.39 23.15 42.57
CA SER A 11 0.27 24.42 42.95
C SER A 11 1.68 24.26 43.51
N LYS A 12 2.15 23.07 43.82
CA LYS A 12 3.50 22.80 44.39
C LYS A 12 4.51 22.25 43.36
N TRP A 13 4.12 22.11 42.11
CA TRP A 13 5.02 21.56 41.06
C TRP A 13 5.85 22.67 40.42
N PRO A 14 7.11 22.40 40.05
CA PRO A 14 7.86 23.33 39.21
C PRO A 14 7.17 23.47 37.85
N PRO A 15 7.15 24.63 37.21
CA PRO A 15 6.39 24.89 36.00
C PRO A 15 6.61 23.86 34.89
N ALA A 16 7.83 23.39 34.69
CA ALA A 16 8.19 22.40 33.67
C ALA A 16 7.56 21.02 33.92
N ALA A 17 7.38 20.59 35.16
CA ALA A 17 6.76 19.35 35.54
C ALA A 17 5.23 19.37 35.42
N LEU A 18 4.63 20.55 35.70
CA LEU A 18 3.21 20.83 35.53
C LEU A 18 2.81 20.76 34.06
N TYR A 19 3.61 21.36 33.18
CA TYR A 19 3.35 21.33 31.72
C TYR A 19 3.51 19.92 31.13
N GLY A 20 4.50 19.15 31.58
CA GLY A 20 4.68 17.77 31.13
C GLY A 20 3.54 16.82 31.51
N ALA A 21 3.11 16.88 32.78
CA ALA A 21 2.03 16.01 33.28
C ALA A 21 0.65 16.42 32.72
N ALA A 22 0.35 17.74 32.68
CA ALA A 22 -0.90 18.24 32.09
C ALA A 22 -0.96 17.95 30.58
N ALA A 23 0.14 18.17 29.83
CA ALA A 23 0.21 17.83 28.42
C ALA A 23 -0.05 16.34 28.17
N GLY A 24 0.51 15.42 28.97
CA GLY A 24 0.30 13.99 28.84
C GLY A 24 -1.15 13.56 28.97
N VAL A 25 -1.80 14.04 30.03
CA VAL A 25 -3.21 13.71 30.30
C VAL A 25 -4.14 14.27 29.21
N LEU A 26 -3.86 15.48 28.75
CA LEU A 26 -4.67 16.17 27.74
C LEU A 26 -4.46 15.61 26.34
N ILE A 27 -3.24 15.22 25.96
CA ILE A 27 -2.95 14.56 24.69
C ILE A 27 -3.70 13.24 24.58
N VAL A 28 -3.71 12.45 25.63
CA VAL A 28 -4.43 11.18 25.66
C VAL A 28 -5.94 11.42 25.54
N GLY A 29 -6.48 12.41 26.24
CA GLY A 29 -7.89 12.77 26.15
C GLY A 29 -8.31 13.25 24.77
N LEU A 30 -7.46 14.03 24.09
CA LEU A 30 -7.74 14.56 22.75
C LEU A 30 -7.56 13.49 21.65
N LEU A 31 -6.52 12.65 21.75
CA LEU A 31 -6.35 11.48 20.86
C LEU A 31 -7.61 10.62 20.87
N ILE A 32 -8.23 10.46 22.03
CA ILE A 32 -9.48 9.72 22.18
C ILE A 32 -10.66 10.48 21.57
N GLY A 33 -10.77 11.79 21.77
CA GLY A 33 -11.87 12.62 21.23
C GLY A 33 -11.87 12.69 19.69
N VAL A 34 -10.72 12.84 19.07
CA VAL A 34 -10.54 12.85 17.61
C VAL A 34 -10.84 11.50 16.96
N MET A 35 -10.69 10.41 17.73
CA MET A 35 -10.90 9.04 17.26
C MET A 35 -12.34 8.55 17.33
N ILE A 36 -13.17 9.07 18.21
CA ILE A 36 -14.60 8.70 18.33
C ILE A 36 -15.36 8.88 17.02
N ASN A 37 -14.90 9.74 16.14
CA ASN A 37 -15.56 10.04 14.87
C ASN A 37 -15.24 9.09 13.68
N ARG A 38 -14.48 7.97 13.85
CA ARG A 38 -14.16 7.01 12.77
C ARG A 38 -14.20 5.53 13.20
N GLN A 39 -15.28 4.86 12.87
CA GLN A 39 -15.68 3.50 13.28
C GLN A 39 -14.79 2.29 12.90
N ARG A 40 -13.63 2.41 12.28
CA ARG A 40 -12.83 1.23 11.85
C ARG A 40 -11.42 1.08 12.46
N GLY A 41 -10.94 2.10 13.20
CA GLY A 41 -9.64 2.06 13.88
C GLY A 41 -9.70 1.73 15.38
N HIS A 42 -10.89 1.59 15.94
CA HIS A 42 -11.13 1.64 17.39
C HIS A 42 -10.45 0.51 18.19
N ARG A 43 -10.38 -0.72 17.67
CA ARG A 43 -9.83 -1.87 18.42
C ARG A 43 -8.31 -1.81 18.61
N ALA A 44 -7.56 -1.48 17.55
CA ALA A 44 -6.09 -1.43 17.64
C ALA A 44 -5.59 -0.31 18.56
N ILE A 45 -6.37 0.73 18.70
CA ILE A 45 -6.04 1.90 19.49
C ILE A 45 -6.50 1.72 20.94
N ALA A 46 -7.66 1.14 21.18
CA ALA A 46 -8.08 0.72 22.52
C ALA A 46 -7.03 -0.22 23.15
N GLN A 47 -6.50 -1.18 22.38
CA GLN A 47 -5.44 -2.09 22.85
C GLN A 47 -4.12 -1.33 23.16
N ARG A 48 -3.75 -0.33 22.37
CA ARG A 48 -2.55 0.48 22.66
C ARG A 48 -2.75 1.38 23.88
N LEU A 49 -3.95 1.95 24.06
CA LEU A 49 -4.30 2.75 25.23
C LEU A 49 -4.34 1.89 26.52
N MET A 50 -4.89 0.67 26.43
CA MET A 50 -4.85 -0.28 27.56
C MET A 50 -3.43 -0.74 27.90
N ALA A 51 -2.57 -0.97 26.90
CA ALA A 51 -1.17 -1.25 27.12
C ALA A 51 -0.41 -0.06 27.77
N LEU A 52 -0.86 1.14 27.53
CA LEU A 52 -0.32 2.37 28.12
C LEU A 52 -0.78 2.52 29.57
N ALA A 53 -2.07 2.31 29.87
CA ALA A 53 -2.62 2.31 31.22
C ALA A 53 -1.99 1.21 32.10
N SER A 54 -1.77 0.01 31.57
CA SER A 54 -1.08 -1.09 32.23
C SER A 54 0.37 -0.74 32.59
N ARG A 55 1.08 0.01 31.73
CA ARG A 55 2.43 0.51 32.03
C ARG A 55 2.47 1.61 33.10
N LEU A 56 1.34 2.28 33.34
CA LEU A 56 1.16 3.26 34.42
C LEU A 56 0.74 2.62 35.74
N GLY A 57 0.68 1.27 35.80
CA GLY A 57 0.44 0.52 37.04
C GLY A 57 -1.01 0.18 37.34
N VAL A 58 -1.92 0.32 36.38
CA VAL A 58 -3.33 -0.06 36.52
C VAL A 58 -3.61 -1.35 35.75
N GLU A 59 -4.09 -2.41 36.42
CA GLU A 59 -4.45 -3.66 35.76
C GLU A 59 -5.87 -3.59 35.18
N PRO A 60 -6.06 -3.91 33.87
CA PRO A 60 -7.36 -3.87 33.23
C PRO A 60 -8.27 -4.98 33.75
N HIS A 61 -9.47 -4.62 34.27
CA HIS A 61 -10.42 -5.57 34.82
C HIS A 61 -11.46 -6.10 33.82
N ASP A 62 -11.57 -5.52 32.60
CA ASP A 62 -12.55 -6.00 31.61
C ASP A 62 -12.12 -5.60 30.17
N ASP A 63 -11.95 -6.59 29.30
CA ASP A 63 -11.50 -6.43 27.91
C ASP A 63 -12.68 -6.38 26.94
N ASN A 64 -13.52 -5.35 27.05
CA ASN A 64 -14.65 -5.14 26.13
C ASN A 64 -14.30 -4.36 24.85
N GLY A 65 -13.02 -4.00 24.63
CA GLY A 65 -12.56 -3.33 23.41
C GLY A 65 -13.25 -1.99 23.10
N LYS A 66 -13.96 -1.39 24.05
CA LYS A 66 -14.65 -0.11 23.93
C LYS A 66 -13.74 1.03 24.37
N VAL A 67 -13.73 2.10 23.59
CA VAL A 67 -12.95 3.31 23.84
C VAL A 67 -13.36 3.98 25.16
N GLU A 68 -14.65 3.88 25.54
CA GLU A 68 -15.17 4.38 26.83
C GLU A 68 -14.54 3.69 28.03
N THR A 69 -14.29 2.38 27.93
CA THR A 69 -13.61 1.62 28.99
C THR A 69 -12.14 2.03 29.09
N ALA A 70 -11.48 2.28 27.95
CA ALA A 70 -10.10 2.78 27.94
C ALA A 70 -10.00 4.21 28.49
N LEU A 71 -11.03 5.05 28.35
CA LEU A 71 -11.14 6.39 28.92
C LEU A 71 -11.27 6.35 30.44
N SER A 72 -12.18 5.52 30.98
CA SER A 72 -12.34 5.36 32.41
C SER A 72 -11.07 4.83 33.08
N PHE A 73 -10.35 3.94 32.43
CA PHE A 73 -9.04 3.45 32.87
C PHE A 73 -7.98 4.54 32.90
N LEU A 74 -7.97 5.44 31.92
CA LEU A 74 -7.05 6.57 31.87
C LEU A 74 -7.40 7.63 32.93
N GLU A 75 -8.69 7.85 33.19
CA GLU A 75 -9.13 8.73 34.28
C GLU A 75 -8.73 8.16 35.65
N GLU A 76 -8.82 6.85 35.83
CA GLU A 76 -8.37 6.16 37.05
C GLU A 76 -6.83 6.20 37.19
N ALA A 77 -6.10 5.94 36.09
CA ALA A 77 -4.64 6.03 36.04
C ALA A 77 -4.14 7.46 36.33
N THR A 78 -4.85 8.49 35.83
CA THR A 78 -4.53 9.89 36.12
C THR A 78 -4.89 10.28 37.56
N GLY A 79 -5.93 9.70 38.14
CA GLY A 79 -6.28 9.86 39.56
C GLY A 79 -5.21 9.28 40.51
N VAL A 80 -4.65 8.13 40.15
CA VAL A 80 -3.57 7.46 40.91
C VAL A 80 -2.24 8.21 40.75
N ALA A 81 -1.94 8.72 39.53
CA ALA A 81 -0.72 9.52 39.30
C ALA A 81 -0.74 10.86 40.09
N GLY A 82 -1.93 11.40 40.39
CA GLY A 82 -2.09 12.61 41.22
C GLY A 82 -1.75 12.42 42.69
N THR A 83 -1.61 11.20 43.16
CA THR A 83 -1.23 10.89 44.56
C THR A 83 0.25 10.59 44.77
N ALA A 84 1.02 10.42 43.71
CA ALA A 84 2.45 10.06 43.77
C ALA A 84 3.39 11.26 43.48
N VAL A 85 3.23 12.35 44.21
CA VAL A 85 3.94 13.64 44.00
C VAL A 85 5.46 13.59 44.25
N SER A 86 5.99 12.54 44.88
CA SER A 86 7.45 12.40 45.11
C SER A 86 8.24 11.74 43.94
N GLU A 87 7.58 11.23 42.90
CA GLU A 87 8.19 10.57 41.74
C GLU A 87 8.14 11.41 40.45
N SER A 88 7.86 12.71 40.55
CA SER A 88 7.41 13.56 39.44
C SER A 88 8.40 13.70 38.25
N SER A 89 9.68 13.55 38.47
CA SER A 89 10.67 13.65 37.38
C SER A 89 10.74 12.39 36.49
N ALA A 90 10.54 11.21 37.12
CA ALA A 90 10.54 9.94 36.39
C ALA A 90 9.25 9.76 35.58
N ASP A 91 8.11 10.22 36.09
CA ASP A 91 6.83 10.14 35.40
C ASP A 91 6.74 11.14 34.23
N ALA A 92 7.28 12.34 34.38
CA ALA A 92 7.39 13.29 33.28
C ALA A 92 8.30 12.75 32.15
N ALA A 93 9.41 12.07 32.51
CA ALA A 93 10.28 11.45 31.53
C ALA A 93 9.59 10.27 30.81
N ARG A 94 8.85 9.42 31.55
CA ARG A 94 8.06 8.33 30.97
C ARG A 94 6.99 8.84 30.01
N LEU A 95 6.26 9.90 30.38
CA LEU A 95 5.25 10.53 29.52
C LEU A 95 5.88 11.09 28.26
N ARG A 96 7.02 11.77 28.38
CA ARG A 96 7.76 12.31 27.24
C ARG A 96 8.23 11.20 26.29
N GLN A 97 8.81 10.14 26.85
CA GLN A 97 9.25 8.96 26.07
C GLN A 97 8.06 8.25 25.39
N THR A 98 6.92 8.21 26.05
CA THR A 98 5.69 7.66 25.48
C THR A 98 5.19 8.50 24.32
N MET A 99 5.20 9.84 24.45
CA MET A 99 4.83 10.76 23.36
C MET A 99 5.80 10.66 22.18
N ASP A 100 7.09 10.48 22.45
CA ASP A 100 8.12 10.27 21.41
C ASP A 100 7.98 8.91 20.70
N SER A 101 7.37 7.92 21.34
CA SER A 101 7.10 6.62 20.73
C SER A 101 5.85 6.58 19.84
N LEU A 102 5.03 7.63 19.82
CA LEU A 102 3.85 7.72 18.97
C LEU A 102 4.27 8.01 17.52
N PRO A 103 3.68 7.33 16.52
CA PRO A 103 3.95 7.60 15.10
C PRO A 103 3.23 8.86 14.60
N LEU A 104 2.99 9.83 15.47
CA LEU A 104 2.28 11.08 15.22
C LEU A 104 3.12 12.25 15.71
N GLY A 105 3.20 13.32 14.91
CA GLY A 105 3.79 14.58 15.36
C GLY A 105 2.84 15.30 16.34
N LEU A 106 3.36 15.74 17.46
CA LEU A 106 2.61 16.46 18.48
C LEU A 106 3.26 17.82 18.73
N VAL A 107 2.46 18.89 18.63
CA VAL A 107 2.86 20.27 18.94
C VAL A 107 1.85 20.87 19.90
N LEU A 108 2.31 21.30 21.07
CA LEU A 108 1.48 21.96 22.07
C LEU A 108 1.90 23.40 22.21
N CYS A 109 0.93 24.32 22.13
CA CYS A 109 1.09 25.74 22.37
C CYS A 109 0.36 26.18 23.65
N ASP A 110 0.87 27.21 24.32
CA ASP A 110 0.20 27.87 25.43
C ASP A 110 -0.89 28.86 24.96
N GLU A 111 -1.52 29.55 25.92
CA GLU A 111 -2.54 30.57 25.70
C GLU A 111 -2.04 31.78 24.85
N SER A 112 -0.71 32.00 24.81
CA SER A 112 -0.08 33.07 24.02
C SER A 112 0.31 32.65 22.60
N GLY A 113 0.10 31.37 22.25
CA GLY A 113 0.54 30.76 20.98
C GLY A 113 2.01 30.31 20.98
N GLY A 114 2.70 30.42 22.13
CA GLY A 114 4.06 29.94 22.32
C GLY A 114 4.12 28.40 22.33
N VAL A 115 5.02 27.79 21.53
CA VAL A 115 5.18 26.35 21.53
C VAL A 115 5.88 25.91 22.81
N ILE A 116 5.19 25.10 23.63
CA ILE A 116 5.69 24.57 24.90
C ILE A 116 6.22 23.15 24.79
N PHE A 117 5.75 22.38 23.78
CA PHE A 117 6.19 21.01 23.56
C PHE A 117 6.14 20.62 22.07
N ARG A 118 7.13 19.88 21.65
CA ARG A 118 7.16 19.12 20.39
C ARG A 118 7.74 17.74 20.69
N ASN A 119 7.17 16.70 20.10
CA ASN A 119 7.80 15.39 20.16
C ASN A 119 8.77 15.21 18.97
N SER A 120 9.58 14.14 19.03
CA SER A 120 10.58 13.82 18.01
C SER A 120 9.96 13.64 16.60
N GLN A 121 8.75 13.10 16.52
CA GLN A 121 8.03 12.94 15.25
C GLN A 121 7.60 14.29 14.65
N ALA A 122 7.13 15.23 15.45
CA ALA A 122 6.81 16.57 14.96
C ALA A 122 8.07 17.26 14.43
N GLU A 123 9.20 17.14 15.13
CA GLU A 123 10.48 17.67 14.65
C GLU A 123 10.88 17.02 13.32
N ALA A 124 10.83 15.70 13.20
CA ALA A 124 11.18 14.98 11.98
C ALA A 124 10.27 15.34 10.78
N LEU A 125 8.97 15.55 11.01
CA LEU A 125 8.01 15.93 9.98
C LEU A 125 8.14 17.41 9.57
N MET A 126 8.71 18.26 10.45
CA MET A 126 8.88 19.70 10.24
C MET A 126 10.29 20.11 9.80
N THR A 127 11.29 19.22 9.83
CA THR A 127 12.71 19.50 9.52
C THR A 127 13.25 18.79 8.27
N SER A 128 12.43 18.51 7.27
CA SER A 128 12.87 17.95 6.00
C SER A 128 13.36 19.04 5.05
N ARG A 129 14.52 18.89 4.41
CA ARG A 129 15.25 19.90 3.63
C ARG A 129 14.46 20.69 2.56
N TYR A 130 13.27 20.29 2.18
CA TYR A 130 12.49 20.92 1.08
C TYR A 130 11.04 21.30 1.45
N GLY A 131 10.56 20.96 2.63
CA GLY A 131 9.15 21.20 3.02
C GLY A 131 8.97 21.93 4.35
N ASP A 132 10.07 22.25 5.03
CA ASP A 132 10.08 22.77 6.39
C ASP A 132 9.21 24.01 6.58
N ALA A 133 9.34 24.97 5.68
CA ALA A 133 8.60 26.22 5.77
C ALA A 133 7.09 26.01 5.55
N ILE A 134 6.71 25.11 4.62
CA ILE A 134 5.30 24.83 4.30
C ILE A 134 4.64 24.07 5.45
N ALA A 135 5.31 23.01 5.96
CA ALA A 135 4.80 22.24 7.08
C ALA A 135 4.70 23.07 8.36
N ALA A 136 5.75 23.82 8.69
CA ALA A 136 5.78 24.68 9.86
C ALA A 136 4.73 25.79 9.79
N GLN A 137 4.57 26.43 8.63
CA GLN A 137 3.54 27.44 8.42
C GLN A 137 2.14 26.84 8.54
N ALA A 138 1.90 25.67 7.93
CA ALA A 138 0.61 25.00 8.01
C ALA A 138 0.25 24.61 9.45
N VAL A 139 1.20 24.16 10.25
CA VAL A 139 1.00 23.86 11.68
C VAL A 139 0.65 25.15 12.44
N THR A 140 1.37 26.24 12.17
CA THR A 140 1.10 27.55 12.82
C THR A 140 -0.29 28.07 12.48
N ASP A 141 -0.69 27.99 11.20
CA ASP A 141 -2.01 28.44 10.75
C ASP A 141 -3.13 27.60 11.39
N VAL A 142 -2.98 26.27 11.42
CA VAL A 142 -3.98 25.36 11.99
C VAL A 142 -4.09 25.52 13.50
N LEU A 143 -2.98 25.80 14.20
CA LEU A 143 -3.00 26.14 15.63
C LEU A 143 -3.78 27.43 15.88
N ALA A 144 -3.57 28.48 15.08
CA ALA A 144 -4.30 29.75 15.19
C ALA A 144 -5.80 29.55 14.87
N GLU A 145 -6.14 28.80 13.86
CA GLU A 145 -7.53 28.46 13.54
C GLU A 145 -8.19 27.64 14.67
N GLY A 146 -7.46 26.66 15.22
CA GLY A 146 -7.91 25.83 16.34
C GLY A 146 -8.20 26.68 17.60
N TRP A 147 -7.34 27.65 17.88
CA TRP A 147 -7.58 28.62 18.98
C TRP A 147 -8.86 29.41 18.78
N SER A 148 -9.12 29.89 17.56
CA SER A 148 -10.26 30.75 17.25
C SER A 148 -11.59 29.98 17.16
N ASN A 149 -11.56 28.75 16.62
CA ASN A 149 -12.75 27.97 16.26
C ASN A 149 -12.99 26.75 17.16
N GLY A 150 -12.09 26.52 18.14
CA GLY A 150 -12.12 25.31 18.99
C GLY A 150 -11.45 24.11 18.37
N VAL A 151 -11.69 23.84 17.07
CA VAL A 151 -11.09 22.74 16.29
C VAL A 151 -10.76 23.23 14.89
N ALA A 152 -9.63 22.79 14.35
CA ALA A 152 -9.24 23.02 12.96
C ALA A 152 -8.59 21.77 12.38
N GLU A 153 -8.79 21.53 11.08
CA GLU A 153 -8.15 20.44 10.33
C GLU A 153 -7.72 20.94 8.95
N ARG A 154 -6.50 20.62 8.57
CA ARG A 154 -5.96 20.93 7.24
C ARG A 154 -5.08 19.80 6.74
N THR A 155 -5.21 19.48 5.45
CA THR A 155 -4.28 18.58 4.78
C THR A 155 -3.38 19.37 3.85
N VAL A 156 -2.08 19.08 3.89
CA VAL A 156 -1.05 19.79 3.14
C VAL A 156 -0.19 18.78 2.38
N ASP A 157 -0.01 19.03 1.08
CA ASP A 157 0.93 18.28 0.25
C ASP A 157 2.31 18.97 0.28
N ILE A 158 3.32 18.22 0.68
CA ILE A 158 4.72 18.66 0.69
C ILE A 158 5.40 18.08 -0.55
N TYR A 159 5.80 18.97 -1.45
CA TYR A 159 6.50 18.63 -2.67
C TYR A 159 8.00 18.57 -2.41
N GLY A 160 8.56 17.37 -2.39
CA GLY A 160 9.99 17.10 -2.24
C GLY A 160 10.25 15.60 -2.37
N PRO A 161 11.47 15.16 -2.58
CA PRO A 161 11.84 13.75 -2.47
C PRO A 161 12.08 13.35 -1.00
N PRO A 162 11.22 12.46 -0.38
CA PRO A 162 9.97 11.93 -0.91
C PRO A 162 8.80 12.93 -0.78
N ARG A 163 7.82 12.87 -1.73
CA ARG A 163 6.56 13.60 -1.62
C ARG A 163 5.76 13.09 -0.42
N ARG A 164 5.26 13.99 0.41
CA ARG A 164 4.49 13.66 1.61
C ARG A 164 3.16 14.40 1.64
N THR A 165 2.15 13.77 2.23
CA THR A 165 0.87 14.40 2.53
C THR A 165 0.64 14.34 4.04
N LEU A 166 0.61 15.51 4.68
CA LEU A 166 0.38 15.61 6.11
C LEU A 166 -1.04 16.07 6.39
N THR A 167 -1.71 15.42 7.35
CA THR A 167 -2.95 15.92 7.93
C THR A 167 -2.61 16.51 9.30
N ILE A 168 -2.94 17.79 9.49
CA ILE A 168 -2.73 18.54 10.70
C ILE A 168 -4.09 18.83 11.32
N ARG A 169 -4.27 18.43 12.57
CA ARG A 169 -5.48 18.69 13.35
C ARG A 169 -5.11 19.44 14.61
N ALA A 170 -5.80 20.53 14.89
CA ALA A 170 -5.63 21.26 16.14
C ALA A 170 -6.94 21.35 16.91
N ALA A 171 -6.82 21.29 18.23
CA ALA A 171 -7.96 21.49 19.12
C ALA A 171 -7.51 22.22 20.38
N VAL A 172 -8.42 23.04 20.91
CA VAL A 172 -8.23 23.73 22.20
C VAL A 172 -8.27 22.71 23.31
N ILE A 173 -7.35 22.87 24.22
CA ILE A 173 -7.29 22.11 25.46
C ILE A 173 -7.78 22.99 26.58
N ASP A 174 -8.72 22.54 27.39
CA ASP A 174 -9.25 23.26 28.54
C ASP A 174 -9.31 22.41 29.81
N ASP A 175 -9.39 23.04 30.95
CA ASP A 175 -9.60 22.39 32.25
C ASP A 175 -11.07 22.44 32.71
N GLY A 176 -12.00 22.70 31.80
CA GLY A 176 -13.42 22.89 32.04
C GLY A 176 -13.76 24.30 32.61
N ARG A 177 -12.75 25.17 32.79
CA ARG A 177 -12.93 26.55 33.30
C ARG A 177 -12.27 27.61 32.42
N ARG A 178 -11.11 27.25 31.84
CA ARG A 178 -10.35 28.15 30.93
C ARG A 178 -9.58 27.33 29.92
N PRO A 179 -9.32 27.87 28.73
CA PRO A 179 -8.41 27.25 27.78
C PRO A 179 -7.00 27.22 28.36
N LEU A 180 -6.31 26.11 28.22
CA LEU A 180 -4.93 25.88 28.65
C LEU A 180 -3.93 25.97 27.47
N GLY A 181 -4.43 25.95 26.25
CA GLY A 181 -3.62 25.98 25.05
C GLY A 181 -4.27 25.27 23.88
N VAL A 182 -3.48 25.00 22.84
CA VAL A 182 -3.89 24.26 21.64
C VAL A 182 -2.90 23.14 21.37
N LEU A 183 -3.43 21.94 21.10
CA LEU A 183 -2.65 20.83 20.63
C LEU A 183 -2.86 20.65 19.12
N ALA A 184 -1.76 20.59 18.37
CA ALA A 184 -1.77 20.10 16.99
C ALA A 184 -1.24 18.66 16.93
N ILE A 185 -1.93 17.84 16.15
CA ILE A 185 -1.56 16.46 15.80
C ILE A 185 -1.22 16.45 14.32
N ILE A 186 -0.04 15.96 13.98
CA ILE A 186 0.46 15.86 12.60
C ILE A 186 0.55 14.38 12.26
N GLU A 187 -0.17 13.96 11.26
CA GLU A 187 -0.20 12.57 10.75
C GLU A 187 0.33 12.55 9.31
N ASP A 188 1.34 11.72 9.03
CA ASP A 188 1.74 11.41 7.67
C ASP A 188 0.75 10.38 7.08
N VAL A 189 -0.08 10.85 6.16
CA VAL A 189 -1.11 10.04 5.51
C VAL A 189 -0.72 9.66 4.08
N SER A 190 0.54 9.87 3.70
CA SER A 190 1.04 9.68 2.34
C SER A 190 0.78 8.27 1.82
N GLU A 191 1.15 7.25 2.59
CA GLU A 191 0.99 5.85 2.20
C GLU A 191 -0.50 5.47 2.12
N ARG A 192 -1.29 5.86 3.11
CA ARG A 192 -2.73 5.60 3.11
C ARG A 192 -3.44 6.23 1.92
N ARG A 193 -3.14 7.51 1.61
CA ARG A 193 -3.69 8.19 0.43
C ARG A 193 -3.25 7.54 -0.86
N ARG A 194 -1.97 7.22 -0.97
CA ARG A 194 -1.45 6.50 -2.14
C ARG A 194 -2.20 5.19 -2.39
N LEU A 195 -2.46 4.42 -1.33
CA LEU A 195 -3.24 3.17 -1.44
C LEU A 195 -4.71 3.45 -1.80
N GLU A 196 -5.33 4.48 -1.21
CA GLU A 196 -6.70 4.91 -1.54
C GLU A 196 -6.81 5.37 -3.01
N ASP A 197 -5.82 6.13 -3.52
CA ASP A 197 -5.77 6.60 -4.90
C ASP A 197 -5.55 5.43 -5.88
N ILE A 198 -4.59 4.54 -5.59
CA ILE A 198 -4.37 3.31 -6.38
C ILE A 198 -5.66 2.48 -6.45
N ARG A 199 -6.38 2.34 -5.33
CA ARG A 199 -7.65 1.60 -5.31
C ARG A 199 -8.74 2.31 -6.09
N ARG A 200 -8.83 3.63 -6.02
CA ARG A 200 -9.81 4.42 -6.78
C ARG A 200 -9.54 4.32 -8.28
N ASP A 201 -8.28 4.51 -8.68
CA ASP A 201 -7.86 4.39 -10.07
C ASP A 201 -8.09 2.98 -10.61
N PHE A 202 -7.83 1.95 -9.79
CA PHE A 202 -8.13 0.56 -10.14
C PHE A 202 -9.62 0.36 -10.45
N ILE A 203 -10.53 0.81 -9.56
CA ILE A 203 -11.99 0.68 -9.78
C ILE A 203 -12.43 1.45 -11.02
N ALA A 204 -11.90 2.66 -11.23
CA ALA A 204 -12.22 3.47 -12.41
C ALA A 204 -11.76 2.79 -13.70
N ASN A 205 -10.54 2.25 -13.72
CA ASN A 205 -9.97 1.56 -14.87
C ASN A 205 -10.71 0.25 -15.17
N VAL A 206 -11.02 -0.57 -14.16
CA VAL A 206 -11.86 -1.77 -14.32
C VAL A 206 -13.20 -1.42 -14.95
N SER A 207 -13.87 -0.38 -14.44
CA SER A 207 -15.16 0.06 -14.97
C SER A 207 -15.07 0.50 -16.42
N HIS A 208 -13.99 1.18 -16.79
CA HIS A 208 -13.75 1.67 -18.15
C HIS A 208 -13.44 0.50 -19.11
N GLU A 209 -12.53 -0.42 -18.70
CA GLU A 209 -12.13 -1.57 -19.52
C GLU A 209 -13.26 -2.60 -19.71
N LEU A 210 -14.24 -2.67 -18.79
CA LEU A 210 -15.44 -3.48 -18.96
C LEU A 210 -16.54 -2.77 -19.77
N LYS A 211 -16.72 -1.45 -19.61
CA LYS A 211 -17.79 -0.70 -20.30
C LYS A 211 -17.60 -0.69 -21.80
N THR A 212 -16.37 -0.60 -22.27
CA THR A 212 -16.06 -0.52 -23.71
C THR A 212 -16.47 -1.80 -24.47
N PRO A 213 -16.04 -3.01 -24.09
CA PRO A 213 -16.44 -4.25 -24.75
C PRO A 213 -17.93 -4.55 -24.58
N MET A 214 -18.50 -4.25 -23.41
CA MET A 214 -19.95 -4.41 -23.19
C MET A 214 -20.77 -3.53 -24.14
N GLY A 215 -20.34 -2.28 -24.38
CA GLY A 215 -20.98 -1.40 -25.36
C GLY A 215 -20.84 -1.92 -26.79
N ALA A 216 -19.65 -2.46 -27.14
CA ALA A 216 -19.41 -3.07 -28.45
C ALA A 216 -20.29 -4.30 -28.66
N LEU A 217 -20.40 -5.19 -27.65
CA LEU A 217 -21.28 -6.36 -27.69
C LEU A 217 -22.75 -5.94 -27.92
N GLY A 218 -23.25 -4.92 -27.22
CA GLY A 218 -24.61 -4.42 -27.40
C GLY A 218 -24.85 -3.94 -28.84
N LEU A 219 -23.95 -3.12 -29.38
CA LEU A 219 -24.06 -2.60 -30.74
C LEU A 219 -23.97 -3.70 -31.81
N LEU A 220 -23.04 -4.63 -31.65
CA LEU A 220 -22.88 -5.76 -32.58
C LEU A 220 -24.12 -6.67 -32.55
N ALA A 221 -24.67 -6.95 -31.38
CA ALA A 221 -25.89 -7.74 -31.22
C ALA A 221 -27.09 -7.03 -31.83
N GLU A 222 -27.27 -5.71 -31.61
CA GLU A 222 -28.33 -4.93 -32.23
C GLU A 222 -28.21 -4.90 -33.76
N THR A 223 -26.98 -4.74 -34.28
CA THR A 223 -26.73 -4.79 -35.73
C THR A 223 -27.07 -6.16 -36.30
N LEU A 224 -26.72 -7.25 -35.61
CA LEU A 224 -26.98 -8.62 -36.04
C LEU A 224 -28.49 -8.92 -36.12
N LEU A 225 -29.31 -8.33 -35.25
CA LEU A 225 -30.77 -8.52 -35.26
C LEU A 225 -31.46 -8.00 -36.56
N PHE A 226 -30.83 -7.02 -37.23
CA PHE A 226 -31.37 -6.42 -38.45
C PHE A 226 -30.63 -6.82 -39.71
N GLU A 227 -29.57 -7.69 -39.59
CA GLU A 227 -28.76 -8.13 -40.73
C GLU A 227 -29.45 -9.30 -41.46
N ASN A 228 -29.54 -9.19 -42.77
CA ASN A 228 -30.15 -10.22 -43.63
C ASN A 228 -29.13 -10.99 -44.46
N ASP A 229 -27.89 -10.47 -44.63
CA ASP A 229 -26.83 -11.19 -45.32
C ASP A 229 -26.16 -12.20 -44.39
N PRO A 230 -26.25 -13.51 -44.72
CA PRO A 230 -25.66 -14.55 -43.87
C PRO A 230 -24.15 -14.41 -43.67
N SER A 231 -23.43 -13.87 -44.64
CA SER A 231 -21.98 -13.68 -44.56
C SER A 231 -21.60 -12.54 -43.61
N VAL A 232 -22.40 -11.47 -43.60
CA VAL A 232 -22.25 -10.36 -42.66
C VAL A 232 -22.66 -10.78 -41.26
N ALA A 233 -23.78 -11.48 -41.13
CA ALA A 233 -24.28 -12.03 -39.87
C ALA A 233 -23.22 -12.96 -39.22
N HIS A 234 -22.59 -13.81 -40.02
CA HIS A 234 -21.53 -14.69 -39.51
C HIS A 234 -20.32 -13.88 -38.97
N ARG A 235 -19.84 -12.87 -39.69
CA ARG A 235 -18.76 -11.98 -39.23
C ARG A 235 -19.13 -11.20 -37.95
N LEU A 236 -20.39 -10.75 -37.85
CA LEU A 236 -20.86 -10.09 -36.63
C LEU A 236 -20.90 -11.06 -35.45
N ALA A 237 -21.36 -12.30 -35.64
CA ALA A 237 -21.36 -13.33 -34.61
C ALA A 237 -19.92 -13.69 -34.16
N GLU A 238 -18.97 -13.79 -35.09
CA GLU A 238 -17.55 -13.99 -34.75
C GLU A 238 -17.00 -12.81 -33.91
N ARG A 239 -17.32 -11.57 -34.26
CA ARG A 239 -16.90 -10.41 -33.48
C ARG A 239 -17.53 -10.39 -32.09
N ILE A 240 -18.81 -10.75 -31.95
CA ILE A 240 -19.49 -10.89 -30.65
C ILE A 240 -18.75 -11.94 -29.82
N ASN A 241 -18.45 -13.08 -30.40
CA ASN A 241 -17.75 -14.16 -29.71
C ASN A 241 -16.36 -13.71 -29.22
N ASN A 242 -15.58 -13.02 -30.06
CA ASN A 242 -14.26 -12.52 -29.71
C ASN A 242 -14.32 -11.48 -28.57
N GLU A 243 -15.33 -10.56 -28.60
CA GLU A 243 -15.49 -9.58 -27.55
C GLU A 243 -15.98 -10.20 -26.23
N ALA A 244 -16.79 -11.27 -26.28
CA ALA A 244 -17.18 -12.03 -25.10
C ALA A 244 -15.96 -12.75 -24.45
N PHE A 245 -15.09 -13.35 -25.26
CA PHE A 245 -13.82 -13.93 -24.76
C PHE A 245 -12.92 -12.88 -24.12
N ARG A 246 -12.88 -11.68 -24.69
CA ARG A 246 -12.12 -10.55 -24.12
C ARG A 246 -12.65 -10.15 -22.75
N VAL A 247 -13.98 -10.06 -22.58
CA VAL A 247 -14.59 -9.76 -21.28
C VAL A 247 -14.26 -10.84 -20.25
N ASN A 248 -14.36 -12.12 -20.64
CA ASN A 248 -14.00 -13.23 -19.77
C ASN A 248 -12.54 -13.15 -19.30
N ARG A 249 -11.61 -12.84 -20.19
CA ARG A 249 -10.20 -12.65 -19.83
C ARG A 249 -10.01 -11.53 -18.81
N ILE A 250 -10.67 -10.38 -19.00
CA ILE A 250 -10.60 -9.28 -18.03
C ILE A 250 -11.10 -9.75 -16.65
N ILE A 251 -12.18 -10.52 -16.61
CA ILE A 251 -12.74 -11.05 -15.36
C ILE A 251 -11.77 -12.04 -14.70
N GLU A 252 -11.17 -12.94 -15.46
CA GLU A 252 -10.18 -13.91 -14.97
C GLU A 252 -8.96 -13.20 -14.39
N ASP A 253 -8.38 -12.22 -15.11
CA ASP A 253 -7.25 -11.44 -14.63
C ASP A 253 -7.59 -10.67 -13.32
N LEU A 254 -8.81 -10.13 -13.20
CA LEU A 254 -9.28 -9.46 -11.99
C LEU A 254 -9.44 -10.44 -10.82
N LEU A 255 -9.96 -11.64 -11.07
CA LEU A 255 -10.11 -12.67 -10.04
C LEU A 255 -8.74 -13.18 -9.58
N ASP A 256 -7.80 -13.37 -10.51
CA ASP A 256 -6.43 -13.78 -10.17
C ASP A 256 -5.74 -12.69 -9.34
N LEU A 257 -5.84 -11.42 -9.75
CA LEU A 257 -5.29 -10.31 -8.99
C LEU A 257 -5.93 -10.22 -7.58
N SER A 258 -7.26 -10.36 -7.49
CA SER A 258 -7.98 -10.32 -6.21
C SER A 258 -7.56 -11.44 -5.27
N ARG A 259 -7.33 -12.66 -5.79
CA ARG A 259 -6.83 -13.78 -4.99
C ARG A 259 -5.40 -13.53 -4.50
N ILE A 260 -4.53 -13.07 -5.40
CA ILE A 260 -3.12 -12.79 -5.08
C ILE A 260 -3.00 -11.68 -4.03
N GLU A 261 -3.89 -10.68 -4.04
CA GLU A 261 -3.91 -9.60 -3.04
C GLU A 261 -4.62 -9.95 -1.73
N GLY A 262 -5.61 -10.86 -1.77
CA GLY A 262 -6.46 -11.20 -0.63
C GLY A 262 -6.00 -12.39 0.20
N GLU A 263 -5.21 -13.29 -0.37
CA GLU A 263 -4.69 -14.46 0.33
C GLU A 263 -3.47 -14.05 1.19
N GLY A 264 -3.68 -13.95 2.48
CA GLY A 264 -2.70 -13.44 3.46
C GLY A 264 -1.43 -14.28 3.66
N SER A 265 -1.29 -15.44 3.04
CA SER A 265 -0.05 -16.22 2.88
C SER A 265 -0.30 -17.29 1.82
N PRO A 266 0.37 -17.23 0.67
CA PRO A 266 0.25 -18.28 -0.35
C PRO A 266 0.65 -19.63 0.24
N THR A 267 -0.01 -20.70 -0.20
CA THR A 267 0.39 -22.06 0.16
C THR A 267 1.80 -22.31 -0.38
N ARG A 268 2.77 -22.35 0.52
CA ARG A 268 4.18 -22.52 0.14
C ARG A 268 4.57 -23.98 0.15
N GLU A 269 4.81 -24.52 -1.03
CA GLU A 269 5.33 -25.88 -1.22
C GLU A 269 6.61 -25.85 -2.06
N PRO A 270 7.53 -26.82 -1.90
CA PRO A 270 8.69 -26.95 -2.78
C PRO A 270 8.25 -27.45 -4.16
N ILE A 271 8.57 -26.68 -5.22
CA ILE A 271 8.12 -26.96 -6.58
C ILE A 271 9.32 -26.94 -7.52
N PRO A 272 9.52 -28.01 -8.34
CA PRO A 272 10.49 -27.96 -9.41
C PRO A 272 10.12 -26.92 -10.47
N VAL A 273 11.04 -25.97 -10.76
CA VAL A 273 10.82 -24.86 -11.69
C VAL A 273 10.43 -25.36 -13.08
N VAL A 274 11.02 -26.45 -13.55
CA VAL A 274 10.71 -27.06 -14.85
C VAL A 274 9.23 -27.40 -14.98
N LEU A 275 8.58 -27.89 -13.90
CA LEU A 275 7.17 -28.27 -13.94
C LEU A 275 6.23 -27.08 -14.10
N ILE A 276 6.52 -25.95 -13.43
CA ILE A 276 5.70 -24.75 -13.59
C ILE A 276 5.88 -24.10 -14.96
N VAL A 277 7.09 -24.13 -15.50
CA VAL A 277 7.38 -23.64 -16.87
C VAL A 277 6.70 -24.55 -17.92
N ALA A 278 6.78 -25.87 -17.78
CA ALA A 278 6.12 -26.80 -18.68
C ALA A 278 4.59 -26.63 -18.69
N ASP A 279 3.97 -26.48 -17.52
CA ASP A 279 2.53 -26.24 -17.42
C ASP A 279 2.12 -24.91 -18.09
N ALA A 280 2.93 -23.87 -17.94
CA ALA A 280 2.68 -22.58 -18.57
C ALA A 280 2.83 -22.64 -20.09
N ILE A 281 3.85 -23.36 -20.59
CA ILE A 281 4.05 -23.61 -22.02
C ILE A 281 2.86 -24.39 -22.61
N GLU A 282 2.38 -25.42 -21.93
CA GLU A 282 1.23 -26.19 -22.39
C GLU A 282 -0.02 -25.31 -22.55
N ARG A 283 -0.26 -24.39 -21.61
CA ARG A 283 -1.41 -23.47 -21.67
C ARG A 283 -1.34 -22.49 -22.83
N ILE A 284 -0.13 -22.03 -23.21
CA ILE A 284 0.03 -21.04 -24.28
C ILE A 284 0.19 -21.67 -25.67
N ARG A 285 0.36 -22.98 -25.77
CA ARG A 285 0.68 -23.70 -27.02
C ARG A 285 -0.29 -23.34 -28.14
N VAL A 286 -1.59 -23.44 -27.90
CA VAL A 286 -2.61 -23.16 -28.91
C VAL A 286 -2.54 -21.70 -29.42
N ALA A 287 -2.33 -20.77 -28.52
CA ALA A 287 -2.18 -19.36 -28.90
C ALA A 287 -0.90 -19.13 -29.69
N ALA A 288 0.21 -19.76 -29.32
CA ALA A 288 1.47 -19.66 -30.05
C ALA A 288 1.34 -20.24 -31.49
N GLU A 289 0.65 -21.36 -31.67
CA GLU A 289 0.34 -21.93 -32.99
C GLU A 289 -0.53 -20.98 -33.84
N GLN A 290 -1.57 -20.38 -33.25
CA GLN A 290 -2.44 -19.41 -33.93
C GLN A 290 -1.70 -18.14 -34.37
N HIS A 291 -0.70 -17.69 -33.58
CA HIS A 291 0.14 -16.55 -33.89
C HIS A 291 1.34 -16.91 -34.78
N ASP A 292 1.52 -18.21 -35.14
CA ASP A 292 2.68 -18.69 -35.86
C ASP A 292 4.01 -18.37 -35.16
N VAL A 293 4.05 -18.56 -33.83
CA VAL A 293 5.21 -18.32 -32.98
C VAL A 293 5.76 -19.63 -32.47
N LYS A 294 7.07 -19.84 -32.61
CA LYS A 294 7.76 -21.02 -32.10
C LYS A 294 8.20 -20.83 -30.67
N LEU A 295 7.91 -21.80 -29.80
CA LEU A 295 8.40 -21.82 -28.43
C LEU A 295 9.63 -22.76 -28.37
N ASP A 296 10.75 -22.18 -27.88
CA ASP A 296 12.01 -22.90 -27.68
C ASP A 296 12.34 -22.95 -26.21
N PHE A 297 12.17 -24.11 -25.60
CA PHE A 297 12.43 -24.31 -24.18
C PHE A 297 13.70 -25.16 -24.00
N VAL A 298 14.70 -24.53 -23.37
CA VAL A 298 15.95 -25.20 -22.99
C VAL A 298 15.81 -25.70 -21.55
N GLU A 299 15.73 -27.02 -21.39
CA GLU A 299 15.69 -27.63 -20.07
C GLU A 299 17.02 -27.38 -19.33
N PRO A 300 16.97 -26.97 -18.05
CA PRO A 300 18.18 -26.76 -17.26
C PRO A 300 18.85 -28.10 -16.92
N GLU A 301 20.20 -28.09 -16.82
CA GLU A 301 20.96 -29.28 -16.40
C GLU A 301 20.66 -29.72 -14.96
N ALA A 302 20.28 -28.76 -14.09
CA ALA A 302 20.00 -28.99 -12.68
C ALA A 302 18.50 -28.87 -12.39
N ASN A 303 17.99 -29.74 -11.51
CA ASN A 303 16.62 -29.65 -11.03
C ASN A 303 16.50 -28.52 -9.99
N LEU A 304 16.13 -27.31 -10.43
CA LEU A 304 15.95 -26.14 -9.57
C LEU A 304 14.59 -26.23 -8.88
N VAL A 305 14.57 -25.97 -7.57
CA VAL A 305 13.35 -26.00 -6.75
C VAL A 305 13.17 -24.63 -6.11
N VAL A 306 11.94 -24.10 -6.15
CA VAL A 306 11.51 -22.89 -5.47
C VAL A 306 10.42 -23.20 -4.46
N VAL A 307 10.24 -22.38 -3.45
CA VAL A 307 9.17 -22.54 -2.46
C VAL A 307 8.08 -21.51 -2.72
N GLY A 308 6.89 -21.96 -3.11
CA GLY A 308 5.84 -21.03 -3.48
C GLY A 308 4.49 -21.66 -3.74
N ASP A 309 3.56 -20.85 -4.21
CA ASP A 309 2.25 -21.26 -4.70
C ASP A 309 2.34 -21.60 -6.19
N ARG A 310 2.14 -22.89 -6.51
CA ARG A 310 2.22 -23.40 -7.87
C ARG A 310 1.29 -22.66 -8.84
N ARG A 311 0.08 -22.34 -8.42
CA ARG A 311 -0.91 -21.70 -9.29
C ARG A 311 -0.51 -20.27 -9.62
N GLN A 312 -0.05 -19.51 -8.61
CA GLN A 312 0.42 -18.14 -8.80
C GLN A 312 1.64 -18.10 -9.72
N LEU A 313 2.61 -18.98 -9.52
CA LEU A 313 3.81 -19.06 -10.34
C LEU A 313 3.50 -19.44 -11.79
N ILE A 314 2.60 -20.40 -12.03
CA ILE A 314 2.15 -20.76 -13.38
C ILE A 314 1.44 -19.58 -14.03
N SER A 315 0.57 -18.85 -13.31
CA SER A 315 -0.13 -17.66 -13.83
C SER A 315 0.85 -16.57 -14.25
N ALA A 316 1.87 -16.30 -13.43
CA ALA A 316 2.90 -15.32 -13.74
C ALA A 316 3.71 -15.68 -14.99
N ILE A 317 4.18 -16.93 -15.10
CA ILE A 317 4.95 -17.38 -16.27
C ILE A 317 4.05 -17.39 -17.51
N HIS A 318 2.79 -17.82 -17.39
CA HIS A 318 1.83 -17.78 -18.49
C HIS A 318 1.62 -16.36 -19.00
N ALA A 319 1.47 -15.37 -18.12
CA ALA A 319 1.31 -13.97 -18.49
C ALA A 319 2.54 -13.42 -19.26
N LEU A 320 3.75 -13.83 -18.86
CA LEU A 320 4.98 -13.47 -19.59
C LEU A 320 5.02 -14.12 -20.98
N LEU A 321 4.67 -15.41 -21.08
CA LEU A 321 4.60 -16.14 -22.34
C LEU A 321 3.53 -15.57 -23.27
N GLU A 322 2.36 -15.22 -22.74
CA GLU A 322 1.28 -14.59 -23.51
C GLU A 322 1.75 -13.27 -24.12
N ASN A 323 2.40 -12.41 -23.33
CA ASN A 323 2.99 -11.18 -23.84
C ASN A 323 4.04 -11.49 -24.94
N ALA A 324 4.95 -12.40 -24.71
CA ALA A 324 5.98 -12.77 -25.69
C ALA A 324 5.36 -13.25 -27.02
N VAL A 325 4.30 -14.07 -26.98
CA VAL A 325 3.61 -14.57 -28.18
C VAL A 325 2.84 -13.47 -28.89
N VAL A 326 2.08 -12.66 -28.16
CA VAL A 326 1.22 -11.59 -28.72
C VAL A 326 2.02 -10.49 -29.38
N TYR A 327 3.17 -10.13 -28.82
CA TYR A 327 4.01 -9.04 -29.36
C TYR A 327 5.10 -9.51 -30.30
N SER A 328 5.28 -10.82 -30.48
CA SER A 328 6.18 -11.38 -31.50
C SER A 328 5.61 -11.21 -32.91
N SER A 329 6.49 -11.16 -33.91
CA SER A 329 6.11 -11.22 -35.31
C SER A 329 5.75 -12.66 -35.71
N ARG A 330 4.91 -12.83 -36.72
CA ARG A 330 4.61 -14.15 -37.29
C ARG A 330 5.90 -14.84 -37.75
N GLY A 331 6.05 -16.13 -37.44
CA GLY A 331 7.29 -16.88 -37.70
C GLY A 331 8.39 -16.60 -36.65
N GLY A 332 8.08 -15.79 -35.61
CA GLY A 332 9.02 -15.43 -34.55
C GLY A 332 9.34 -16.60 -33.61
N LEU A 333 10.36 -16.38 -32.78
CA LEU A 333 10.85 -17.33 -31.79
C LEU A 333 10.76 -16.71 -30.40
N VAL A 334 10.16 -17.44 -29.48
CA VAL A 334 10.18 -17.14 -28.02
C VAL A 334 11.05 -18.19 -27.35
N SER A 335 12.16 -17.74 -26.78
CA SER A 335 13.10 -18.63 -26.09
C SER A 335 12.86 -18.55 -24.57
N ILE A 336 12.80 -19.72 -23.92
CA ILE A 336 12.59 -19.86 -22.48
C ILE A 336 13.82 -20.57 -21.90
N THR A 337 14.49 -19.93 -20.92
CA THR A 337 15.63 -20.52 -20.23
C THR A 337 15.43 -20.48 -18.73
N ILE A 338 16.04 -21.44 -18.04
CA ILE A 338 16.04 -21.54 -16.59
C ILE A 338 17.49 -21.66 -16.16
N ASP A 339 17.94 -20.68 -15.37
CA ASP A 339 19.31 -20.60 -14.85
C ASP A 339 19.34 -20.46 -13.34
N ARG A 340 20.47 -20.77 -12.73
CA ARG A 340 20.74 -20.52 -11.31
C ARG A 340 21.85 -19.49 -11.17
N ILE A 341 21.62 -18.51 -10.31
CA ILE A 341 22.69 -17.59 -9.89
C ILE A 341 22.82 -17.57 -8.37
N GLU A 342 24.02 -17.30 -7.89
CA GLU A 342 24.24 -16.91 -6.50
C GLU A 342 23.89 -15.42 -6.40
N ALA A 343 22.96 -15.06 -5.50
CA ALA A 343 22.61 -13.66 -5.33
C ALA A 343 23.83 -12.86 -4.86
N PRO A 344 24.00 -11.63 -5.34
CA PRO A 344 25.01 -10.74 -4.81
C PRO A 344 24.74 -10.51 -3.31
N VAL A 345 25.82 -10.46 -2.52
CA VAL A 345 25.73 -10.08 -1.11
C VAL A 345 25.25 -8.64 -1.06
N THR A 346 24.20 -8.35 -0.30
CA THR A 346 23.71 -6.99 -0.09
C THR A 346 24.74 -6.15 0.65
N ASP A 347 24.68 -4.82 0.52
CA ASP A 347 25.61 -3.88 1.21
C ASP A 347 25.63 -4.08 2.74
N ASP A 348 24.58 -4.65 3.30
CA ASP A 348 24.46 -5.01 4.73
C ASP A 348 25.07 -6.39 5.07
N GLY A 349 25.67 -7.09 4.09
CA GLY A 349 26.32 -8.38 4.28
C GLY A 349 25.40 -9.59 4.39
N GLU A 350 24.09 -9.42 4.18
CA GLU A 350 23.16 -10.53 4.12
C GLU A 350 23.17 -11.20 2.72
N SER A 351 23.42 -12.51 2.70
CA SER A 351 23.29 -13.31 1.47
C SER A 351 21.84 -13.72 1.30
N VAL A 352 21.21 -13.28 0.21
CA VAL A 352 19.82 -13.65 -0.14
C VAL A 352 19.71 -15.13 -0.54
N GLY A 353 20.83 -15.84 -0.65
CA GLY A 353 20.89 -17.24 -1.13
C GLY A 353 20.78 -17.36 -2.66
N PRO A 354 20.77 -18.59 -3.19
CA PRO A 354 20.70 -18.81 -4.62
C PRO A 354 19.32 -18.41 -5.18
N LEU A 355 19.31 -17.88 -6.41
CA LEU A 355 18.11 -17.54 -7.14
C LEU A 355 17.94 -18.44 -8.37
N ALA A 356 16.69 -18.86 -8.62
CA ALA A 356 16.28 -19.40 -9.90
C ALA A 356 15.84 -18.26 -10.80
N LEU A 357 16.41 -18.19 -11.99
CA LEU A 357 16.07 -17.24 -13.05
C LEU A 357 15.28 -17.94 -14.13
N ILE A 358 14.08 -17.42 -14.43
CA ILE A 358 13.27 -17.88 -15.56
C ILE A 358 13.23 -16.73 -16.55
N ALA A 359 13.99 -16.84 -17.64
CA ALA A 359 14.06 -15.82 -18.67
C ALA A 359 13.21 -16.21 -19.88
N ILE A 360 12.35 -15.27 -20.30
CA ILE A 360 11.49 -15.38 -21.48
C ILE A 360 11.87 -14.27 -22.43
N LYS A 361 12.44 -14.63 -23.59
CA LYS A 361 12.92 -13.72 -24.61
C LYS A 361 12.10 -13.82 -25.87
N ASP A 362 11.57 -12.70 -26.32
CA ASP A 362 10.87 -12.53 -27.59
C ASP A 362 11.71 -11.74 -28.60
N GLN A 363 11.32 -11.85 -29.86
CA GLN A 363 11.85 -11.08 -30.99
C GLN A 363 10.79 -10.11 -31.53
N GLY A 364 10.03 -9.52 -30.63
CA GLY A 364 8.90 -8.65 -30.94
C GLY A 364 9.27 -7.20 -31.18
N VAL A 365 8.28 -6.36 -31.02
CA VAL A 365 8.41 -4.90 -31.26
C VAL A 365 9.27 -4.16 -30.22
N GLY A 366 9.58 -4.81 -29.11
CA GLY A 366 10.30 -4.19 -27.99
C GLY A 366 9.50 -3.11 -27.28
N ILE A 367 10.11 -2.55 -26.24
CA ILE A 367 9.49 -1.56 -25.34
C ILE A 367 10.36 -0.32 -25.30
N PRO A 368 9.80 0.89 -25.54
CA PRO A 368 10.54 2.15 -25.40
C PRO A 368 11.06 2.34 -23.96
N ALA A 369 12.29 2.85 -23.83
CA ALA A 369 12.96 3.02 -22.53
C ALA A 369 12.15 3.84 -21.50
N LYS A 370 11.37 4.83 -21.97
CA LYS A 370 10.51 5.66 -21.10
C LYS A 370 9.35 4.89 -20.44
N ASP A 371 9.01 3.73 -21.00
CA ASP A 371 7.84 2.94 -20.60
C ASP A 371 8.24 1.73 -19.72
N LEU A 372 9.56 1.37 -19.65
CA LEU A 372 10.05 0.19 -18.94
C LEU A 372 9.67 0.13 -17.44
N GLU A 373 9.67 1.25 -16.75
CA GLU A 373 9.25 1.30 -15.35
C GLU A 373 7.73 1.17 -15.19
N ARG A 374 6.99 1.64 -16.19
CA ARG A 374 5.53 1.77 -16.15
C ARG A 374 4.78 0.55 -16.63
N ILE A 375 5.40 -0.33 -17.41
CA ILE A 375 4.73 -1.54 -17.94
C ILE A 375 4.21 -2.47 -16.85
N PHE A 376 4.70 -2.34 -15.62
CA PHE A 376 4.24 -3.08 -14.45
C PHE A 376 3.11 -2.37 -13.68
N GLU A 377 2.72 -1.15 -14.09
CA GLU A 377 1.55 -0.47 -13.55
C GLU A 377 0.27 -1.15 -14.05
N ARG A 378 -0.76 -1.23 -13.21
CA ARG A 378 -2.05 -1.84 -13.59
C ARG A 378 -2.70 -1.05 -14.72
N PHE A 379 -3.22 -1.76 -15.73
CA PHE A 379 -3.86 -1.20 -16.93
C PHE A 379 -2.95 -0.34 -17.81
N TYR A 380 -1.66 -0.28 -17.51
CA TYR A 380 -0.72 0.44 -18.34
C TYR A 380 -0.47 -0.30 -19.67
N ARG A 381 -0.39 0.46 -20.76
CA ARG A 381 -0.17 -0.04 -22.12
C ARG A 381 0.66 0.98 -22.90
N VAL A 382 1.70 0.51 -23.54
CA VAL A 382 2.60 1.37 -24.35
C VAL A 382 1.85 1.99 -25.54
N ASP A 383 1.00 1.21 -26.22
CA ASP A 383 0.14 1.64 -27.34
C ASP A 383 -1.31 1.18 -27.11
N PRO A 384 -2.22 2.08 -26.66
CA PRO A 384 -3.64 1.77 -26.46
C PRO A 384 -4.38 1.37 -27.74
N GLY A 385 -3.92 1.82 -28.94
CA GLY A 385 -4.54 1.51 -30.22
C GLY A 385 -4.31 0.07 -30.64
N ARG A 386 -3.06 -0.33 -30.72
CA ARG A 386 -2.63 -1.68 -31.12
C ARG A 386 -3.10 -2.75 -30.12
N ALA A 387 -3.16 -2.38 -28.86
CA ALA A 387 -3.57 -3.26 -27.80
C ALA A 387 -5.08 -3.60 -27.80
N ARG A 388 -5.93 -2.84 -28.51
CA ARG A 388 -7.34 -3.24 -28.75
C ARG A 388 -7.45 -4.40 -29.72
N GLU A 389 -6.53 -4.49 -30.68
CA GLU A 389 -6.48 -5.61 -31.65
C GLU A 389 -5.93 -6.89 -31.02
N THR A 390 -5.00 -6.77 -30.08
CA THR A 390 -4.35 -7.90 -29.40
C THR A 390 -5.09 -8.37 -28.14
N GLY A 391 -6.11 -7.63 -27.68
CA GLY A 391 -6.98 -8.04 -26.56
C GLY A 391 -6.34 -8.01 -25.16
N GLY A 392 -5.13 -7.45 -25.01
CA GLY A 392 -4.44 -7.38 -23.72
C GLY A 392 -5.18 -6.50 -22.70
N THR A 393 -5.24 -6.92 -21.44
CA THR A 393 -5.93 -6.22 -20.33
C THR A 393 -5.06 -5.15 -19.67
N GLY A 394 -3.74 -5.23 -19.80
CA GLY A 394 -2.78 -4.41 -19.06
C GLY A 394 -2.63 -4.84 -17.59
N LEU A 395 -3.15 -6.00 -17.21
CA LEU A 395 -3.04 -6.56 -15.87
C LEU A 395 -1.93 -7.62 -15.76
N GLY A 396 -1.61 -8.33 -16.85
CA GLY A 396 -0.70 -9.47 -16.82
C GLY A 396 0.66 -9.16 -16.19
N LEU A 397 1.36 -8.09 -16.60
CA LEU A 397 2.67 -7.74 -16.03
C LEU A 397 2.57 -7.26 -14.57
N SER A 398 1.49 -6.62 -14.18
CA SER A 398 1.26 -6.26 -12.78
C SER A 398 1.03 -7.50 -11.90
N ILE A 399 0.37 -8.54 -12.42
CA ILE A 399 0.24 -9.85 -11.78
C ILE A 399 1.62 -10.49 -11.60
N VAL A 400 2.44 -10.50 -12.66
CA VAL A 400 3.81 -11.05 -12.59
C VAL A 400 4.62 -10.40 -11.47
N ARG A 401 4.63 -9.06 -11.42
CA ARG A 401 5.35 -8.32 -10.39
C ARG A 401 4.86 -8.65 -8.98
N HIS A 402 3.55 -8.73 -8.81
CA HIS A 402 2.95 -9.03 -7.51
C HIS A 402 3.25 -10.46 -7.05
N VAL A 403 3.15 -11.43 -7.97
CA VAL A 403 3.54 -12.84 -7.70
C VAL A 403 5.01 -12.93 -7.35
N ALA A 404 5.91 -12.29 -8.10
CA ALA A 404 7.33 -12.26 -7.79
C ALA A 404 7.58 -11.75 -6.36
N GLN A 405 6.99 -10.61 -6.00
CA GLN A 405 7.11 -10.00 -4.67
C GLN A 405 6.55 -10.89 -3.55
N ASN A 406 5.40 -11.52 -3.75
CA ASN A 406 4.80 -12.44 -2.78
C ASN A 406 5.70 -13.67 -2.51
N HIS A 407 6.54 -14.02 -3.49
CA HIS A 407 7.50 -15.12 -3.37
C HIS A 407 8.89 -14.66 -2.94
N GLY A 408 9.05 -13.37 -2.55
CA GLY A 408 10.34 -12.80 -2.14
C GLY A 408 11.34 -12.63 -3.29
N GLY A 409 10.84 -12.71 -4.53
CA GLY A 409 11.58 -12.55 -5.77
C GLY A 409 11.37 -11.19 -6.43
N ASN A 410 11.82 -11.09 -7.66
CA ASN A 410 11.70 -9.89 -8.47
C ASN A 410 11.42 -10.24 -9.94
N VAL A 411 11.04 -9.25 -10.75
CA VAL A 411 10.96 -9.35 -12.21
C VAL A 411 11.76 -8.25 -12.85
N LEU A 412 12.65 -8.62 -13.76
CA LEU A 412 13.48 -7.72 -14.54
C LEU A 412 13.01 -7.69 -15.98
N VAL A 413 13.29 -6.58 -16.68
CA VAL A 413 13.02 -6.42 -18.09
C VAL A 413 14.20 -5.74 -18.77
N GLU A 414 14.64 -6.36 -19.85
CA GLU A 414 15.60 -5.78 -20.80
C GLU A 414 14.93 -5.72 -22.18
N SER A 415 14.79 -4.54 -22.74
CA SER A 415 14.12 -4.38 -24.02
C SER A 415 14.67 -3.19 -24.80
N ARG A 416 14.64 -3.33 -26.12
CA ARG A 416 14.91 -2.26 -27.08
C ARG A 416 13.85 -2.26 -28.15
N GLU A 417 13.34 -1.08 -28.45
CA GLU A 417 12.35 -0.90 -29.51
C GLU A 417 12.85 -1.45 -30.84
N GLY A 418 12.09 -2.36 -31.45
CA GLY A 418 12.44 -3.04 -32.70
C GLY A 418 13.33 -4.30 -32.56
N GLU A 419 13.86 -4.61 -31.36
CA GLU A 419 14.75 -5.76 -31.14
C GLU A 419 14.13 -6.87 -30.29
N GLY A 420 12.99 -6.60 -29.64
CA GLY A 420 12.31 -7.52 -28.74
C GLY A 420 12.57 -7.23 -27.27
N SER A 421 12.11 -8.17 -26.40
CA SER A 421 12.21 -8.03 -24.95
C SER A 421 12.67 -9.32 -24.30
N THR A 422 13.32 -9.20 -23.16
CA THR A 422 13.63 -10.32 -22.26
C THR A 422 13.07 -9.98 -20.90
N PHE A 423 12.13 -10.79 -20.42
CA PHE A 423 11.62 -10.73 -19.06
C PHE A 423 12.25 -11.84 -18.25
N THR A 424 12.83 -11.51 -17.11
CA THR A 424 13.45 -12.46 -16.19
C THR A 424 12.74 -12.44 -14.85
N LEU A 425 12.13 -13.56 -14.48
CA LEU A 425 11.54 -13.78 -13.17
C LEU A 425 12.60 -14.40 -12.26
N GLU A 426 12.94 -13.71 -11.17
CA GLU A 426 13.90 -14.13 -10.16
C GLU A 426 13.15 -14.67 -8.94
N LEU A 427 13.44 -15.90 -8.54
CA LEU A 427 12.79 -16.55 -7.40
C LEU A 427 13.82 -17.11 -6.42
N PRO A 428 13.71 -16.85 -5.10
CA PRO A 428 14.58 -17.43 -4.11
C PRO A 428 14.47 -18.95 -4.08
N MET A 429 15.62 -19.61 -3.99
CA MET A 429 15.69 -21.05 -3.80
C MET A 429 15.88 -21.38 -2.31
N PRO A 430 15.36 -22.50 -1.83
CA PRO A 430 15.67 -22.95 -0.47
C PRO A 430 17.16 -23.27 -0.36
N HIS A 431 17.71 -23.03 0.83
CA HIS A 431 19.11 -23.35 1.17
C HIS A 431 19.33 -24.86 1.24
#